data_f41152323cc248814a80f5614d1ff788
#
_entry.id   f41152323cc248814a80f5614d1ff788
#
_cell.length_a   1.000
_cell.length_b   1.000
_cell.length_c   1.000
_cell.angle_alpha   90.00
_cell.angle_beta   90.00
_cell.angle_gamma   90.00
#
_symmetry.space_group_name_H-M   'P 1'
#
loop_
_entity.id
_entity.type
_entity.pdbx_description
1 polymer ?
#
loop_
_entity_poly.entity_id
_entity_poly.type
_entity_poly.pdbx_seq_one_letter_code
_entity_poly.pdbx_strand_id
1 'polypeptide(L)'
;YEGMSANQVALSMMSSPGEWQAIPIIKVFHPELKKIIGIPENQKYASFNDFFEKEGDHGYKLTKYSEEANRKKPALRNQFDKDVLKVDERVNICYMVYTGEVFKMIPKQNDLNKRWFAPQEAVGSFSKQEGDEVRALLGGYFEAIGEGLEKGNWQNANKAVDKLQSYQEQYGSEIIPSESRIKAEIFFNHAKIFDRLTPVYLLSGLVLLCFIFAKMVKSTLRIGMVTKIVLGINFVAFLIHTAGLGLRWYISTHAPWSDGYESMIYIAWAIALAGIFFSRQSVVSLALTSILTGVTLFVAHLSWMDPQITNLVPVLKSYWLNIHVSVITASYGFLGLCSLLGFFTLILFILRNKTKTKRNEEIDRNIVEATRINEMAMILGLSLLTVGNFLGGVWANESWGRY
;
A
#
# COMPACT_ATOMS: atom_id res chain seq x y z
N TYR A 1 18.01 -8.35 10.65
CA TYR A 1 19.47 -8.42 10.69
C TYR A 1 19.86 -9.05 12.02
N GLU A 2 20.62 -10.14 12.02
CA GLU A 2 21.14 -10.84 13.23
C GLU A 2 20.12 -11.10 14.35
N GLY A 3 18.90 -11.42 14.00
CA GLY A 3 17.81 -11.66 14.95
C GLY A 3 17.09 -10.41 15.49
N MET A 4 17.54 -9.22 15.10
CA MET A 4 16.89 -7.95 15.47
C MET A 4 15.61 -7.73 14.68
N SER A 5 14.58 -7.15 15.31
CA SER A 5 13.40 -6.64 14.63
C SER A 5 13.73 -5.38 13.80
N ALA A 6 12.87 -5.01 12.85
CA ALA A 6 13.07 -3.81 12.03
C ALA A 6 13.20 -2.53 12.89
N ASN A 7 12.43 -2.42 13.98
CA ASN A 7 12.48 -1.29 14.90
C ASN A 7 13.81 -1.24 15.67
N GLN A 8 14.33 -2.39 16.09
CA GLN A 8 15.64 -2.48 16.75
C GLN A 8 16.77 -2.09 15.80
N VAL A 9 16.70 -2.52 14.53
CA VAL A 9 17.68 -2.11 13.49
C VAL A 9 17.64 -0.60 13.29
N ALA A 10 16.46 -0.01 13.11
CA ALA A 10 16.31 1.44 12.91
C ALA A 10 16.87 2.23 14.11
N LEU A 11 16.53 1.81 15.34
CA LEU A 11 17.05 2.45 16.55
C LEU A 11 18.58 2.31 16.67
N SER A 12 19.12 1.13 16.36
CA SER A 12 20.57 0.90 16.36
C SER A 12 21.29 1.74 15.30
N MET A 13 20.70 1.92 14.11
CA MET A 13 21.22 2.80 13.06
C MET A 13 21.28 4.28 13.50
N MET A 14 20.32 4.72 14.31
CA MET A 14 20.30 6.08 14.86
C MET A 14 21.26 6.25 16.04
N SER A 15 21.39 5.26 16.91
CA SER A 15 22.24 5.33 18.12
C SER A 15 23.71 5.13 17.82
N SER A 16 24.06 4.33 16.82
CA SER A 16 25.43 4.00 16.43
C SER A 16 25.64 4.13 14.91
N PRO A 17 25.40 5.32 14.32
CA PRO A 17 25.45 5.50 12.86
C PRO A 17 26.80 5.14 12.26
N GLY A 18 27.91 5.44 12.96
CA GLY A 18 29.27 5.15 12.46
C GLY A 18 29.53 3.67 12.20
N GLU A 19 29.00 2.79 13.04
CA GLU A 19 29.11 1.33 12.84
C GLU A 19 28.28 0.89 11.62
N TRP A 20 27.05 1.37 11.50
CA TRP A 20 26.16 1.00 10.41
C TRP A 20 26.59 1.53 9.05
N GLN A 21 27.28 2.67 8.99
CA GLN A 21 27.84 3.23 7.76
C GLN A 21 28.89 2.34 7.11
N ALA A 22 29.55 1.47 7.88
CA ALA A 22 30.54 0.51 7.37
C ALA A 22 29.92 -0.83 6.96
N ILE A 23 28.67 -1.13 7.38
CA ILE A 23 28.00 -2.41 7.11
C ILE A 23 27.42 -2.41 5.68
N PRO A 24 27.64 -3.46 4.85
CA PRO A 24 27.15 -3.54 3.49
C PRO A 24 25.66 -3.93 3.45
N ILE A 25 24.76 -2.96 3.53
CA ILE A 25 23.29 -3.15 3.51
C ILE A 25 22.62 -2.60 2.25
N ILE A 26 23.30 -1.74 1.49
CA ILE A 26 22.73 -1.07 0.32
C ILE A 26 22.90 -1.94 -0.91
N LYS A 27 21.80 -2.43 -1.45
CA LYS A 27 21.80 -3.36 -2.58
C LYS A 27 22.09 -2.67 -3.90
N VAL A 28 23.12 -3.16 -4.63
CA VAL A 28 23.57 -2.65 -5.93
C VAL A 28 23.67 -3.80 -6.93
N PHE A 29 22.98 -3.67 -8.08
CA PHE A 29 22.98 -4.71 -9.10
C PHE A 29 23.79 -4.36 -10.33
N HIS A 30 23.71 -3.11 -10.82
CA HIS A 30 24.27 -2.70 -12.09
C HIS A 30 25.81 -2.76 -12.08
N PRO A 31 26.48 -3.46 -13.04
CA PRO A 31 27.93 -3.61 -13.03
C PRO A 31 28.69 -2.29 -13.09
N GLU A 32 28.19 -1.34 -13.90
CA GLU A 32 28.79 -0.01 -14.02
C GLU A 32 28.72 0.80 -12.72
N LEU A 33 27.58 0.71 -11.99
CA LEU A 33 27.46 1.32 -10.67
C LEU A 33 28.47 0.75 -9.67
N LYS A 34 28.68 -0.57 -9.70
CA LYS A 34 29.68 -1.23 -8.84
C LYS A 34 31.08 -0.72 -9.10
N LYS A 35 31.43 -0.47 -10.38
CA LYS A 35 32.72 0.13 -10.78
C LYS A 35 32.85 1.56 -10.27
N ILE A 36 31.80 2.38 -10.40
CA ILE A 36 31.79 3.78 -9.95
C ILE A 36 32.01 3.87 -8.43
N ILE A 37 31.32 3.05 -7.65
CA ILE A 37 31.45 3.07 -6.18
C ILE A 37 32.69 2.30 -5.67
N GLY A 38 33.32 1.48 -6.52
CA GLY A 38 34.55 0.77 -6.21
C GLY A 38 34.38 -0.55 -5.47
N ILE A 39 33.24 -1.27 -5.67
CA ILE A 39 33.00 -2.60 -5.09
C ILE A 39 33.19 -3.72 -6.13
N PRO A 40 33.57 -4.95 -5.70
CA PRO A 40 33.72 -6.12 -6.58
C PRO A 40 32.42 -6.46 -7.32
N GLU A 41 32.55 -6.97 -8.57
CA GLU A 41 31.37 -7.32 -9.39
C GLU A 41 30.49 -8.42 -8.77
N ASN A 42 31.06 -9.35 -8.03
CA ASN A 42 30.35 -10.43 -7.32
C ASN A 42 29.66 -9.97 -6.03
N GLN A 43 30.01 -8.81 -5.50
CA GLN A 43 29.40 -8.24 -4.30
C GLN A 43 28.03 -7.64 -4.63
N LYS A 44 26.98 -8.03 -3.86
CA LYS A 44 25.60 -7.58 -4.07
C LYS A 44 25.23 -6.35 -3.23
N TYR A 45 25.93 -6.11 -2.15
CA TYR A 45 25.63 -5.05 -1.19
C TYR A 45 26.84 -4.16 -0.99
N ALA A 46 26.63 -2.85 -0.94
CA ALA A 46 27.62 -1.83 -0.59
C ALA A 46 27.34 -1.26 0.80
N SER A 47 28.38 -0.77 1.45
CA SER A 47 28.25 0.03 2.66
C SER A 47 27.91 1.50 2.30
N PHE A 48 27.40 2.28 3.25
CA PHE A 48 27.16 3.71 3.04
C PHE A 48 28.46 4.44 2.68
N ASN A 49 29.56 4.09 3.35
CA ASN A 49 30.88 4.69 3.11
C ASN A 49 31.43 4.45 1.70
N ASP A 50 31.03 3.38 1.00
CA ASP A 50 31.49 3.10 -0.37
C ASP A 50 31.02 4.15 -1.38
N PHE A 51 29.95 4.88 -1.06
CA PHE A 51 29.38 5.93 -1.92
C PHE A 51 30.05 7.29 -1.79
N PHE A 52 31.03 7.44 -0.90
CA PHE A 52 31.74 8.70 -0.69
C PHE A 52 33.22 8.55 -1.03
N GLU A 53 33.84 9.65 -1.47
CA GLU A 53 35.27 9.69 -1.72
C GLU A 53 36.05 9.56 -0.40
N LYS A 54 37.10 8.74 -0.39
CA LYS A 54 37.93 8.51 0.81
C LYS A 54 38.94 9.62 1.05
N GLU A 55 39.37 10.32 -0.01
CA GLU A 55 40.36 11.38 0.03
C GLU A 55 39.76 12.64 -0.61
N GLY A 56 40.00 13.81 0.01
CA GLY A 56 39.56 15.11 -0.49
C GLY A 56 38.20 15.57 0.08
N ASP A 57 37.34 16.11 -0.76
CA ASP A 57 36.10 16.82 -0.39
C ASP A 57 34.90 15.90 0.05
N HIS A 58 35.18 14.64 0.37
CA HIS A 58 34.14 13.64 0.73
C HIS A 58 32.91 13.65 -0.19
N GLY A 59 33.11 13.92 -1.47
CA GLY A 59 32.05 14.06 -2.46
C GLY A 59 31.27 12.77 -2.65
N TYR A 60 29.95 12.92 -2.83
CA TYR A 60 29.06 11.80 -3.14
C TYR A 60 29.27 11.34 -4.59
N LYS A 61 29.74 10.10 -4.78
CA LYS A 61 30.13 9.54 -6.08
C LYS A 61 29.03 9.51 -7.13
N LEU A 62 27.77 9.44 -6.72
CA LEU A 62 26.65 9.35 -7.64
C LEU A 62 26.02 10.71 -8.00
N THR A 63 26.46 11.84 -7.43
CA THR A 63 25.86 13.17 -7.65
C THR A 63 25.65 13.45 -9.14
N LYS A 64 26.69 13.35 -9.96
CA LYS A 64 26.61 13.61 -11.40
C LYS A 64 25.60 12.71 -12.11
N TYR A 65 25.61 11.43 -11.78
CA TYR A 65 24.75 10.42 -12.44
C TYR A 65 23.29 10.55 -12.03
N SER A 66 23.02 10.84 -10.75
CA SER A 66 21.65 11.05 -10.26
C SER A 66 21.05 12.34 -10.82
N GLU A 67 21.82 13.41 -10.93
CA GLU A 67 21.38 14.64 -11.59
C GLU A 67 21.07 14.43 -13.08
N GLU A 68 21.95 13.77 -13.83
CA GLU A 68 21.74 13.46 -15.25
C GLU A 68 20.47 12.60 -15.45
N ALA A 69 20.27 11.57 -14.61
CA ALA A 69 19.09 10.71 -14.66
C ALA A 69 17.81 11.47 -14.31
N ASN A 70 17.85 12.42 -13.34
CA ASN A 70 16.71 13.24 -12.95
C ASN A 70 16.29 14.26 -14.03
N ARG A 71 17.25 14.80 -14.79
CA ARG A 71 16.97 15.72 -15.93
C ARG A 71 16.27 15.02 -17.10
N LYS A 72 16.41 13.70 -17.24
CA LYS A 72 15.75 12.91 -18.28
C LYS A 72 14.28 12.67 -17.94
N LYS A 73 13.39 12.83 -18.94
CA LYS A 73 11.99 12.40 -18.78
C LYS A 73 11.93 10.90 -18.45
N PRO A 74 11.02 10.42 -17.58
CA PRO A 74 10.96 9.00 -17.16
C PRO A 74 10.97 7.99 -18.30
N ALA A 75 10.29 8.31 -19.43
CA ALA A 75 10.24 7.46 -20.61
C ALA A 75 11.59 7.34 -21.37
N LEU A 76 12.53 8.28 -21.16
CA LEU A 76 13.83 8.32 -21.82
C LEU A 76 14.96 7.77 -20.94
N ARG A 77 14.67 7.38 -19.70
CA ARG A 77 15.64 6.79 -18.79
C ARG A 77 15.96 5.36 -19.21
N ASN A 78 17.23 5.10 -19.43
CA ASN A 78 17.74 3.75 -19.68
C ASN A 78 17.82 2.93 -18.37
N GLN A 79 18.28 1.67 -18.45
CA GLN A 79 18.37 0.81 -17.27
C GLN A 79 19.36 1.33 -16.23
N PHE A 80 20.50 1.88 -16.68
CA PHE A 80 21.50 2.49 -15.79
C PHE A 80 20.91 3.67 -15.02
N ASP A 81 20.22 4.61 -15.71
CA ASP A 81 19.58 5.76 -15.07
C ASP A 81 18.59 5.32 -13.97
N LYS A 82 17.79 4.30 -14.27
CA LYS A 82 16.80 3.77 -13.31
C LYS A 82 17.48 3.12 -12.10
N ASP A 83 18.58 2.41 -12.31
CA ASP A 83 19.32 1.75 -11.23
C ASP A 83 20.12 2.76 -10.39
N VAL A 84 20.66 3.81 -11.01
CA VAL A 84 21.25 4.96 -10.29
C VAL A 84 20.25 5.57 -9.34
N LEU A 85 19.07 5.95 -9.83
CA LEU A 85 18.04 6.59 -9.00
C LEU A 85 17.56 5.69 -7.85
N LYS A 86 17.43 4.38 -8.09
CA LYS A 86 17.06 3.42 -7.02
C LYS A 86 18.14 3.27 -5.95
N VAL A 87 19.40 3.32 -6.35
CA VAL A 87 20.52 3.24 -5.40
C VAL A 87 20.65 4.54 -4.64
N ASP A 88 20.56 5.68 -5.32
CA ASP A 88 20.53 7.01 -4.74
C ASP A 88 19.44 7.17 -3.67
N GLU A 89 18.21 6.72 -3.97
CA GLU A 89 17.11 6.67 -3.00
C GLU A 89 17.46 5.83 -1.75
N ARG A 90 18.09 4.66 -1.91
CA ARG A 90 18.50 3.81 -0.78
C ARG A 90 19.57 4.46 0.09
N VAL A 91 20.55 5.12 -0.55
CA VAL A 91 21.58 5.86 0.17
C VAL A 91 20.94 7.02 0.95
N ASN A 92 20.02 7.75 0.32
CA ASN A 92 19.33 8.85 0.97
C ASN A 92 18.47 8.37 2.15
N ILE A 93 17.78 7.23 2.03
CA ILE A 93 17.03 6.63 3.15
C ILE A 93 17.98 6.29 4.30
N CYS A 94 19.14 5.67 4.03
CA CYS A 94 20.13 5.40 5.07
C CYS A 94 20.60 6.70 5.74
N TYR A 95 20.92 7.74 4.98
CA TYR A 95 21.29 9.05 5.48
C TYR A 95 20.22 9.64 6.41
N MET A 96 18.96 9.65 5.95
CA MET A 96 17.84 10.17 6.72
C MET A 96 17.60 9.39 8.04
N VAL A 97 17.87 8.08 8.05
CA VAL A 97 17.81 7.27 9.28
C VAL A 97 18.98 7.61 10.21
N TYR A 98 20.22 7.69 9.69
CA TYR A 98 21.42 8.01 10.48
C TYR A 98 21.34 9.40 11.12
N THR A 99 20.74 10.37 10.43
CA THR A 99 20.54 11.74 10.92
C THR A 99 19.27 11.91 11.74
N GLY A 100 18.39 10.91 11.74
CA GLY A 100 17.09 10.99 12.39
C GLY A 100 16.07 11.85 11.65
N GLU A 101 16.35 12.32 10.43
CA GLU A 101 15.44 13.16 9.62
C GLU A 101 14.11 12.50 9.28
N VAL A 102 14.08 11.16 9.25
CA VAL A 102 12.84 10.37 9.06
C VAL A 102 11.86 10.58 10.21
N PHE A 103 12.36 10.86 11.42
CA PHE A 103 11.57 10.89 12.65
C PHE A 103 11.18 12.32 13.03
N LYS A 104 10.13 12.83 12.42
CA LYS A 104 9.53 14.14 12.78
C LYS A 104 8.70 13.99 14.06
N MET A 105 9.36 13.93 15.21
CA MET A 105 8.74 13.62 16.51
C MET A 105 8.72 14.80 17.49
N ILE A 106 9.30 15.93 17.14
CA ILE A 106 9.42 17.10 18.04
C ILE A 106 8.45 18.19 17.61
N PRO A 107 7.33 18.41 18.34
CA PRO A 107 6.45 19.55 18.10
C PRO A 107 7.14 20.85 18.55
N LYS A 108 6.94 21.93 17.79
CA LYS A 108 7.41 23.26 18.15
C LYS A 108 6.33 24.01 18.92
N GLN A 109 6.71 24.67 20.01
CA GLN A 109 5.82 25.52 20.80
C GLN A 109 5.27 26.65 19.91
N ASN A 110 3.96 26.89 19.97
CA ASN A 110 3.29 28.00 19.27
C ASN A 110 3.53 28.08 17.76
N ASP A 111 3.89 26.97 17.07
CA ASP A 111 3.99 26.98 15.60
C ASP A 111 2.60 27.10 14.96
N LEU A 112 2.39 28.17 14.18
CA LEU A 112 1.14 28.44 13.48
C LEU A 112 0.72 27.32 12.51
N ASN A 113 1.70 26.61 11.95
CA ASN A 113 1.48 25.49 11.04
C ASN A 113 1.41 24.14 11.75
N LYS A 114 1.60 24.11 13.08
CA LYS A 114 1.57 22.90 13.93
C LYS A 114 2.47 21.79 13.39
N ARG A 115 3.64 22.14 12.87
CA ARG A 115 4.59 21.20 12.29
C ARG A 115 5.37 20.47 13.37
N TRP A 116 5.69 19.23 13.06
CA TRP A 116 6.62 18.42 13.85
C TRP A 116 7.95 18.36 13.10
N PHE A 117 9.02 18.41 13.84
CA PHE A 117 10.39 18.54 13.35
C PHE A 117 11.20 17.27 13.65
N ALA A 118 12.17 16.99 12.80
CA ALA A 118 13.19 15.99 13.08
C ALA A 118 14.12 16.48 14.22
N PRO A 119 14.76 15.57 14.98
CA PRO A 119 15.62 15.94 16.11
C PRO A 119 16.65 17.02 15.82
N GLN A 120 17.44 16.87 14.74
CA GLN A 120 18.49 17.83 14.39
C GLN A 120 17.91 19.16 13.88
N GLU A 121 16.83 19.09 13.09
CA GLU A 121 16.13 20.27 12.60
C GLU A 121 15.55 21.08 13.77
N ALA A 122 14.98 20.42 14.79
CA ALA A 122 14.44 21.06 15.97
C ALA A 122 15.54 21.79 16.77
N VAL A 123 16.67 21.12 17.03
CA VAL A 123 17.81 21.71 17.75
C VAL A 123 18.40 22.90 16.99
N GLY A 124 18.41 22.87 15.66
CA GLY A 124 19.00 23.94 14.83
C GLY A 124 18.07 25.13 14.54
N SER A 125 16.74 24.91 14.52
CA SER A 125 15.75 25.91 14.07
C SER A 125 14.88 26.52 15.18
N PHE A 126 14.88 25.93 16.37
CA PHE A 126 14.13 26.46 17.52
C PHE A 126 14.92 27.58 18.23
N SER A 127 14.25 28.31 19.15
CA SER A 127 14.97 29.23 20.01
C SER A 127 16.06 28.49 20.80
N LYS A 128 17.08 29.21 21.26
CA LYS A 128 18.19 28.58 22.00
C LYS A 128 17.69 27.75 23.19
N GLN A 129 16.73 28.28 23.95
CA GLN A 129 16.18 27.62 25.13
C GLN A 129 15.41 26.35 24.75
N GLU A 130 14.52 26.42 23.74
CA GLU A 130 13.77 25.25 23.24
C GLU A 130 14.69 24.19 22.63
N GLY A 131 15.70 24.62 21.85
CA GLY A 131 16.68 23.71 21.25
C GLY A 131 17.55 23.00 22.30
N ASP A 132 17.94 23.68 23.38
CA ASP A 132 18.68 23.07 24.49
C ASP A 132 17.79 22.08 25.27
N GLU A 133 16.50 22.37 25.43
CA GLU A 133 15.53 21.44 26.04
C GLU A 133 15.38 20.17 25.21
N VAL A 134 15.20 20.30 23.90
CA VAL A 134 15.11 19.16 22.97
C VAL A 134 16.42 18.35 22.97
N ARG A 135 17.59 19.02 22.97
CA ARG A 135 18.89 18.34 23.04
C ARG A 135 19.05 17.56 24.36
N ALA A 136 18.65 18.11 25.48
CA ALA A 136 18.70 17.43 26.77
C ALA A 136 17.74 16.22 26.82
N LEU A 137 16.54 16.37 26.25
CA LEU A 137 15.54 15.31 26.16
C LEU A 137 16.05 14.11 25.35
N LEU A 138 16.58 14.37 24.15
CA LEU A 138 17.08 13.33 23.25
C LEU A 138 18.40 12.74 23.72
N GLY A 139 19.32 13.57 24.22
CA GLY A 139 20.59 13.13 24.81
C GLY A 139 20.34 12.16 25.98
N GLY A 140 19.46 12.52 26.90
CA GLY A 140 19.08 11.64 28.01
C GLY A 140 18.42 10.33 27.57
N TYR A 141 17.69 10.32 26.44
CA TYR A 141 17.14 9.09 25.87
C TYR A 141 18.24 8.17 25.34
N PHE A 142 19.18 8.67 24.54
CA PHE A 142 20.27 7.85 23.99
C PHE A 142 21.26 7.39 25.06
N GLU A 143 21.57 8.21 26.06
CA GLU A 143 22.36 7.80 27.22
C GLU A 143 21.69 6.65 27.97
N ALA A 144 20.38 6.76 28.22
CA ALA A 144 19.61 5.71 28.91
C ALA A 144 19.52 4.41 28.11
N ILE A 145 19.53 4.48 26.76
CA ILE A 145 19.65 3.29 25.91
C ILE A 145 21.05 2.66 26.07
N GLY A 146 22.10 3.47 26.05
CA GLY A 146 23.48 2.97 26.26
C GLY A 146 23.60 2.25 27.61
N GLU A 147 23.10 2.85 28.70
CA GLU A 147 23.04 2.18 30.01
C GLU A 147 22.23 0.88 29.99
N GLY A 148 21.11 0.86 29.27
CA GLY A 148 20.26 -0.33 29.15
C GLY A 148 20.97 -1.48 28.44
N LEU A 149 21.75 -1.18 27.38
CA LEU A 149 22.55 -2.15 26.65
C LEU A 149 23.70 -2.72 27.50
N GLU A 150 24.35 -1.87 28.30
CA GLU A 150 25.48 -2.28 29.16
C GLU A 150 25.03 -3.07 30.40
N LYS A 151 23.98 -2.60 31.08
CA LYS A 151 23.56 -3.09 32.40
C LYS A 151 22.34 -4.01 32.36
N GLY A 152 21.67 -4.16 31.20
CA GLY A 152 20.42 -4.92 31.08
C GLY A 152 19.21 -4.28 31.78
N ASN A 153 19.34 -3.03 32.26
CA ASN A 153 18.27 -2.32 32.97
C ASN A 153 17.70 -1.18 32.11
N TRP A 154 16.46 -1.33 31.69
CA TRP A 154 15.76 -0.42 30.79
C TRP A 154 14.88 0.63 31.49
N GLN A 155 14.91 0.71 32.84
CA GLN A 155 14.05 1.65 33.58
C GLN A 155 14.29 3.13 33.22
N ASN A 156 15.57 3.52 33.04
CA ASN A 156 15.92 4.89 32.66
C ASN A 156 15.48 5.20 31.23
N ALA A 157 15.62 4.24 30.30
CA ALA A 157 15.15 4.41 28.94
C ALA A 157 13.62 4.55 28.87
N ASN A 158 12.87 3.76 29.64
CA ASN A 158 11.42 3.91 29.72
C ASN A 158 11.00 5.29 30.27
N LYS A 159 11.66 5.78 31.34
CA LYS A 159 11.42 7.13 31.87
C LYS A 159 11.75 8.23 30.86
N ALA A 160 12.77 8.02 30.03
CA ALA A 160 13.12 8.98 28.99
C ALA A 160 12.06 9.00 27.86
N VAL A 161 11.48 7.85 27.51
CA VAL A 161 10.32 7.76 26.59
C VAL A 161 9.11 8.49 27.19
N ASP A 162 8.81 8.28 28.48
CA ASP A 162 7.68 8.95 29.16
C ASP A 162 7.86 10.49 29.14
N LYS A 163 9.10 10.99 29.33
CA LYS A 163 9.41 12.42 29.21
C LYS A 163 9.19 12.94 27.78
N LEU A 164 9.63 12.19 26.77
CA LEU A 164 9.39 12.55 25.38
C LEU A 164 7.89 12.60 25.07
N GLN A 165 7.15 11.60 25.52
CA GLN A 165 5.70 11.58 25.37
C GLN A 165 5.04 12.79 26.06
N SER A 166 5.44 13.11 27.30
CA SER A 166 4.92 14.28 28.03
C SER A 166 5.20 15.59 27.28
N TYR A 167 6.40 15.73 26.70
CA TYR A 167 6.75 16.87 25.84
C TYR A 167 5.84 16.95 24.61
N GLN A 168 5.62 15.83 23.93
CA GLN A 168 4.74 15.75 22.77
C GLN A 168 3.29 16.10 23.14
N GLU A 169 2.77 15.59 24.25
CA GLU A 169 1.42 15.89 24.75
C GLU A 169 1.26 17.35 25.14
N GLN A 170 2.29 17.95 25.73
CA GLN A 170 2.28 19.36 26.13
C GLN A 170 2.23 20.32 24.94
N TYR A 171 3.04 20.07 23.92
CA TYR A 171 3.24 21.01 22.79
C TYR A 171 2.59 20.57 21.48
N GLY A 172 2.14 19.32 21.38
CA GLY A 172 1.57 18.74 20.17
C GLY A 172 0.14 18.21 20.32
N SER A 173 -0.52 18.40 21.48
CA SER A 173 -1.82 17.81 21.81
C SER A 173 -2.92 18.04 20.76
N GLU A 174 -2.88 19.17 20.05
CA GLU A 174 -3.89 19.49 19.03
C GLU A 174 -3.82 18.60 17.77
N ILE A 175 -2.68 17.94 17.54
CA ILE A 175 -2.44 17.10 16.35
C ILE A 175 -2.40 15.62 16.71
N ILE A 176 -2.04 15.29 17.95
CA ILE A 176 -1.96 13.90 18.41
C ILE A 176 -3.32 13.22 18.28
N PRO A 177 -3.43 12.10 17.51
CA PRO A 177 -4.66 11.33 17.42
C PRO A 177 -5.07 10.78 18.79
N SER A 178 -6.36 10.52 18.99
CA SER A 178 -6.85 9.85 20.20
C SER A 178 -6.18 8.48 20.37
N GLU A 179 -5.99 8.05 21.62
CA GLU A 179 -5.39 6.75 21.94
C GLU A 179 -6.12 5.58 21.26
N SER A 180 -7.44 5.66 21.14
CA SER A 180 -8.24 4.65 20.41
C SER A 180 -7.88 4.57 18.92
N ARG A 181 -7.57 5.72 18.29
CA ARG A 181 -7.16 5.77 16.90
C ARG A 181 -5.75 5.21 16.70
N ILE A 182 -4.83 5.53 17.61
CA ILE A 182 -3.46 4.98 17.61
C ILE A 182 -3.52 3.44 17.76
N LYS A 183 -4.30 2.93 18.70
CA LYS A 183 -4.50 1.48 18.88
C LYS A 183 -5.13 0.81 17.65
N ALA A 184 -6.10 1.48 17.02
CA ALA A 184 -6.72 0.98 15.79
C ALA A 184 -5.72 0.92 14.63
N GLU A 185 -4.84 1.91 14.50
CA GLU A 185 -3.79 1.92 13.47
C GLU A 185 -2.74 0.83 13.70
N ILE A 186 -2.27 0.67 14.93
CA ILE A 186 -1.35 -0.42 15.29
C ILE A 186 -1.98 -1.78 14.96
N PHE A 187 -3.26 -1.98 15.34
CA PHE A 187 -3.98 -3.21 15.01
C PHE A 187 -4.10 -3.41 13.50
N PHE A 188 -4.49 -2.37 12.75
CA PHE A 188 -4.65 -2.42 11.30
C PHE A 188 -3.35 -2.83 10.59
N ASN A 189 -2.23 -2.24 10.99
CA ASN A 189 -0.91 -2.52 10.42
C ASN A 189 -0.43 -3.97 10.70
N HIS A 190 -0.73 -4.51 11.90
CA HIS A 190 -0.40 -5.90 12.24
C HIS A 190 -1.36 -6.91 11.60
N ALA A 191 -2.62 -6.55 11.47
CA ALA A 191 -3.64 -7.44 10.90
C ALA A 191 -3.42 -7.74 9.42
N LYS A 192 -2.79 -6.82 8.65
CA LYS A 192 -2.51 -6.96 7.21
C LYS A 192 -3.73 -7.52 6.45
N ILE A 193 -4.90 -6.90 6.68
CA ILE A 193 -6.20 -7.45 6.28
C ILE A 193 -6.24 -7.75 4.77
N PHE A 194 -5.87 -6.78 3.94
CA PHE A 194 -5.98 -6.92 2.48
C PHE A 194 -4.95 -7.90 1.91
N ASP A 195 -3.72 -7.96 2.49
CA ASP A 195 -2.72 -8.97 2.15
C ASP A 195 -3.25 -10.39 2.34
N ARG A 196 -3.89 -10.63 3.50
CA ARG A 196 -4.44 -11.95 3.85
C ARG A 196 -5.70 -12.30 3.06
N LEU A 197 -6.51 -11.32 2.68
CA LEU A 197 -7.71 -11.54 1.87
C LEU A 197 -7.39 -11.88 0.41
N THR A 198 -6.27 -11.39 -0.12
CA THR A 198 -5.83 -11.65 -1.49
C THR A 198 -5.82 -13.15 -1.84
N PRO A 199 -5.07 -14.02 -1.15
CA PRO A 199 -5.09 -15.45 -1.44
C PRO A 199 -6.44 -16.10 -1.16
N VAL A 200 -7.21 -15.62 -0.17
CA VAL A 200 -8.53 -16.19 0.15
C VAL A 200 -9.48 -16.04 -1.03
N TYR A 201 -9.62 -14.84 -1.59
CA TYR A 201 -10.45 -14.60 -2.77
C TYR A 201 -9.92 -15.34 -3.99
N LEU A 202 -8.63 -15.24 -4.27
CA LEU A 202 -8.04 -15.84 -5.46
C LEU A 202 -8.18 -17.36 -5.46
N LEU A 203 -7.79 -18.04 -4.38
CA LEU A 203 -7.83 -19.49 -4.28
C LEU A 203 -9.27 -20.03 -4.23
N SER A 204 -10.18 -19.37 -3.50
CA SER A 204 -11.58 -19.80 -3.46
C SER A 204 -12.23 -19.72 -4.83
N GLY A 205 -11.96 -18.65 -5.59
CA GLY A 205 -12.44 -18.48 -6.96
C GLY A 205 -11.85 -19.50 -7.93
N LEU A 206 -10.52 -19.74 -7.87
CA LEU A 206 -9.85 -20.75 -8.71
C LEU A 206 -10.36 -22.16 -8.42
N VAL A 207 -10.51 -22.54 -7.16
CA VAL A 207 -11.08 -23.83 -6.78
C VAL A 207 -12.47 -23.99 -7.36
N LEU A 208 -13.35 -23.00 -7.21
CA LEU A 208 -14.69 -23.07 -7.77
C LEU A 208 -14.69 -23.16 -9.29
N LEU A 209 -13.82 -22.41 -9.97
CA LEU A 209 -13.66 -22.44 -11.42
C LEU A 209 -13.19 -23.83 -11.91
N CYS A 210 -12.23 -24.45 -11.21
CA CYS A 210 -11.81 -25.83 -11.50
C CYS A 210 -12.97 -26.83 -11.38
N PHE A 211 -13.83 -26.70 -10.36
CA PHE A 211 -15.02 -27.56 -10.20
C PHE A 211 -16.06 -27.30 -11.30
N ILE A 212 -16.23 -26.06 -11.76
CA ILE A 212 -17.09 -25.74 -12.91
C ILE A 212 -16.60 -26.44 -14.17
N PHE A 213 -15.31 -26.35 -14.50
CA PHE A 213 -14.74 -27.06 -15.66
C PHE A 213 -14.80 -28.58 -15.50
N ALA A 214 -14.54 -29.11 -14.30
CA ALA A 214 -14.69 -30.54 -14.04
C ALA A 214 -16.13 -31.02 -14.26
N LYS A 215 -17.14 -30.23 -13.87
CA LYS A 215 -18.56 -30.52 -14.14
C LYS A 215 -18.88 -30.48 -15.63
N MET A 216 -18.28 -29.57 -16.41
CA MET A 216 -18.45 -29.56 -17.88
C MET A 216 -17.90 -30.84 -18.52
N VAL A 217 -16.81 -31.42 -17.98
CA VAL A 217 -16.25 -32.69 -18.47
C VAL A 217 -17.08 -33.89 -17.97
N LYS A 218 -17.46 -33.88 -16.68
CA LYS A 218 -18.23 -34.94 -16.02
C LYS A 218 -19.54 -34.37 -15.46
N SER A 219 -20.59 -34.35 -16.28
CA SER A 219 -21.88 -33.72 -15.96
C SER A 219 -22.59 -34.29 -14.70
N THR A 220 -22.18 -35.48 -14.23
CA THR A 220 -22.68 -36.09 -12.99
C THR A 220 -22.12 -35.48 -11.72
N LEU A 221 -21.10 -34.63 -11.81
CA LEU A 221 -20.46 -34.02 -10.66
C LEU A 221 -21.40 -33.00 -9.97
N ARG A 222 -21.64 -33.21 -8.67
CA ARG A 222 -22.45 -32.29 -7.85
C ARG A 222 -21.56 -31.22 -7.22
N ILE A 223 -21.63 -29.99 -7.74
CA ILE A 223 -20.82 -28.86 -7.24
C ILE A 223 -21.54 -27.98 -6.19
N GLY A 224 -22.82 -28.28 -5.90
CA GLY A 224 -23.65 -27.42 -5.03
C GLY A 224 -23.06 -27.19 -3.62
N MET A 225 -22.44 -28.23 -3.02
CA MET A 225 -21.80 -28.11 -1.69
C MET A 225 -20.57 -27.20 -1.77
N VAL A 226 -19.71 -27.41 -2.77
CA VAL A 226 -18.52 -26.56 -2.98
C VAL A 226 -18.92 -25.10 -3.21
N THR A 227 -19.96 -24.87 -4.02
CA THR A 227 -20.49 -23.51 -4.25
C THR A 227 -20.93 -22.84 -2.94
N LYS A 228 -21.65 -23.57 -2.08
CA LYS A 228 -22.10 -23.03 -0.77
C LYS A 228 -20.92 -22.71 0.16
N ILE A 229 -19.90 -23.57 0.19
CA ILE A 229 -18.69 -23.35 1.00
C ILE A 229 -17.95 -22.12 0.49
N VAL A 230 -17.72 -22.02 -0.82
CA VAL A 230 -17.03 -20.89 -1.43
C VAL A 230 -17.82 -19.59 -1.21
N LEU A 231 -19.16 -19.62 -1.36
CA LEU A 231 -19.99 -18.46 -1.07
C LEU A 231 -19.87 -18.03 0.41
N GLY A 232 -19.87 -18.98 1.34
CA GLY A 232 -19.67 -18.70 2.77
C GLY A 232 -18.30 -18.07 3.06
N ILE A 233 -17.23 -18.62 2.48
CA ILE A 233 -15.86 -18.08 2.60
C ILE A 233 -15.81 -16.64 2.05
N ASN A 234 -16.34 -16.42 0.84
CA ASN A 234 -16.34 -15.09 0.22
C ASN A 234 -17.21 -14.09 0.99
N PHE A 235 -18.32 -14.53 1.59
CA PHE A 235 -19.16 -13.67 2.42
C PHE A 235 -18.42 -13.22 3.69
N VAL A 236 -17.76 -14.14 4.40
CA VAL A 236 -16.93 -13.81 5.57
C VAL A 236 -15.75 -12.91 5.18
N ALA A 237 -15.08 -13.23 4.08
CA ALA A 237 -14.00 -12.40 3.54
C ALA A 237 -14.49 -10.98 3.20
N PHE A 238 -15.68 -10.85 2.62
CA PHE A 238 -16.32 -9.56 2.33
C PHE A 238 -16.63 -8.75 3.61
N LEU A 239 -17.10 -9.39 4.67
CA LEU A 239 -17.32 -8.70 5.95
C LEU A 239 -15.99 -8.20 6.56
N ILE A 240 -14.93 -9.01 6.51
CA ILE A 240 -13.59 -8.62 6.97
C ILE A 240 -13.03 -7.49 6.08
N HIS A 241 -13.24 -7.55 4.77
CA HIS A 241 -12.86 -6.50 3.82
C HIS A 241 -13.57 -5.17 4.15
N THR A 242 -14.88 -5.23 4.39
CA THR A 242 -15.69 -4.07 4.80
C THR A 242 -15.18 -3.47 6.12
N ALA A 243 -14.89 -4.33 7.11
CA ALA A 243 -14.29 -3.89 8.37
C ALA A 243 -12.92 -3.24 8.17
N GLY A 244 -12.10 -3.78 7.26
CA GLY A 244 -10.80 -3.19 6.88
C GLY A 244 -10.92 -1.80 6.28
N LEU A 245 -11.86 -1.59 5.36
CA LEU A 245 -12.17 -0.26 4.81
C LEU A 245 -12.70 0.70 5.89
N GLY A 246 -13.59 0.21 6.76
CA GLY A 246 -14.11 0.99 7.89
C GLY A 246 -13.03 1.41 8.88
N LEU A 247 -12.09 0.51 9.21
CA LEU A 247 -10.94 0.82 10.06
C LEU A 247 -10.04 1.88 9.41
N ARG A 248 -9.74 1.72 8.10
CA ARG A 248 -8.94 2.69 7.36
C ARG A 248 -9.60 4.07 7.37
N TRP A 249 -10.92 4.15 7.15
CA TRP A 249 -11.68 5.39 7.26
C TRP A 249 -11.59 6.02 8.66
N TYR A 250 -11.76 5.20 9.70
CA TYR A 250 -11.66 5.67 11.09
C TYR A 250 -10.29 6.24 11.43
N ILE A 251 -9.22 5.58 10.96
CA ILE A 251 -7.83 5.99 11.20
C ILE A 251 -7.50 7.25 10.40
N SER A 252 -7.78 7.27 9.10
CA SER A 252 -7.43 8.35 8.18
C SER A 252 -8.29 9.60 8.31
N THR A 253 -9.51 9.48 8.87
CA THR A 253 -10.55 10.53 8.92
C THR A 253 -11.10 10.97 7.56
N HIS A 254 -10.72 10.31 6.49
CA HIS A 254 -11.24 10.52 5.15
C HIS A 254 -11.70 9.21 4.51
N ALA A 255 -12.50 9.33 3.45
CA ALA A 255 -13.03 8.16 2.76
C ALA A 255 -11.91 7.32 2.13
N PRO A 256 -11.93 5.97 2.26
CA PRO A 256 -10.86 5.08 1.85
C PRO A 256 -10.89 4.79 0.33
N TRP A 257 -10.90 5.82 -0.50
CA TRP A 257 -10.82 5.79 -1.96
C TRP A 257 -10.19 7.07 -2.52
N SER A 258 -9.30 7.67 -1.74
CA SER A 258 -8.72 8.99 -2.04
C SER A 258 -7.38 8.92 -2.77
N ASP A 259 -6.74 7.77 -2.81
CA ASP A 259 -5.50 7.50 -3.55
C ASP A 259 -5.61 6.24 -4.43
N GLY A 260 -4.52 5.90 -5.12
CA GLY A 260 -4.47 4.75 -6.03
C GLY A 260 -4.64 3.42 -5.30
N TYR A 261 -3.98 3.23 -4.16
CA TYR A 261 -4.09 2.02 -3.34
C TYR A 261 -5.51 1.85 -2.79
N GLU A 262 -6.05 2.91 -2.20
CA GLU A 262 -7.41 2.93 -1.65
C GLU A 262 -8.46 2.67 -2.71
N SER A 263 -8.31 3.26 -3.90
CA SER A 263 -9.20 3.01 -5.03
C SER A 263 -9.19 1.54 -5.44
N MET A 264 -8.02 0.89 -5.47
CA MET A 264 -7.92 -0.54 -5.82
C MET A 264 -8.58 -1.45 -4.78
N ILE A 265 -8.37 -1.22 -3.49
CA ILE A 265 -9.04 -2.02 -2.45
C ILE A 265 -10.56 -1.78 -2.46
N TYR A 266 -11.03 -0.56 -2.75
CA TYR A 266 -12.44 -0.26 -2.89
C TYR A 266 -13.06 -0.91 -4.14
N ILE A 267 -12.38 -0.91 -5.30
CA ILE A 267 -12.79 -1.63 -6.51
C ILE A 267 -12.93 -3.11 -6.21
N ALA A 268 -11.95 -3.71 -5.52
CA ALA A 268 -11.99 -5.11 -5.11
C ALA A 268 -13.21 -5.40 -4.21
N TRP A 269 -13.54 -4.51 -3.28
CA TRP A 269 -14.73 -4.61 -2.46
C TRP A 269 -16.03 -4.58 -3.29
N ALA A 270 -16.13 -3.68 -4.26
CA ALA A 270 -17.29 -3.58 -5.16
C ALA A 270 -17.46 -4.84 -6.03
N ILE A 271 -16.35 -5.42 -6.52
CA ILE A 271 -16.37 -6.70 -7.25
C ILE A 271 -16.83 -7.84 -6.36
N ALA A 272 -16.34 -7.92 -5.12
CA ALA A 272 -16.77 -8.95 -4.16
C ALA A 272 -18.28 -8.85 -3.85
N LEU A 273 -18.77 -7.61 -3.67
CA LEU A 273 -20.21 -7.35 -3.48
C LEU A 273 -21.01 -7.84 -4.69
N ALA A 274 -20.59 -7.50 -5.91
CA ALA A 274 -21.22 -7.97 -7.14
C ALA A 274 -21.24 -9.50 -7.22
N GLY A 275 -20.14 -10.16 -6.84
CA GLY A 275 -20.04 -11.62 -6.79
C GLY A 275 -21.07 -12.26 -5.85
N ILE A 276 -21.21 -11.73 -4.66
CA ILE A 276 -22.22 -12.20 -3.67
C ILE A 276 -23.63 -11.96 -4.21
N PHE A 277 -23.89 -10.79 -4.80
CA PHE A 277 -25.19 -10.44 -5.37
C PHE A 277 -25.60 -11.37 -6.51
N PHE A 278 -24.71 -11.64 -7.46
CA PHE A 278 -24.97 -12.48 -8.62
C PHE A 278 -24.81 -13.98 -8.33
N SER A 279 -24.32 -14.40 -7.16
CA SER A 279 -24.06 -15.81 -6.81
C SER A 279 -25.28 -16.72 -6.90
N ARG A 280 -26.48 -16.16 -6.65
CA ARG A 280 -27.75 -16.90 -6.75
C ARG A 280 -28.15 -17.20 -8.19
N GLN A 281 -27.67 -16.41 -9.14
CA GLN A 281 -28.03 -16.49 -10.54
C GLN A 281 -27.02 -17.28 -11.36
N SER A 282 -25.72 -17.22 -10.98
CA SER A 282 -24.65 -17.90 -11.67
C SER A 282 -23.49 -18.27 -10.75
N VAL A 283 -23.14 -19.55 -10.74
CA VAL A 283 -21.94 -20.06 -10.04
C VAL A 283 -20.66 -19.54 -10.69
N VAL A 284 -20.69 -19.37 -12.03
CA VAL A 284 -19.56 -18.82 -12.79
C VAL A 284 -19.26 -17.38 -12.34
N SER A 285 -20.31 -16.58 -12.15
CA SER A 285 -20.15 -15.20 -11.67
C SER A 285 -19.43 -15.16 -10.31
N LEU A 286 -19.80 -16.01 -9.35
CA LEU A 286 -19.13 -16.10 -8.06
C LEU A 286 -17.64 -16.48 -8.20
N ALA A 287 -17.32 -17.45 -9.07
CA ALA A 287 -15.93 -17.87 -9.29
C ALA A 287 -15.10 -16.74 -9.89
N LEU A 288 -15.60 -16.10 -10.95
CA LEU A 288 -14.87 -15.06 -11.66
C LEU A 288 -14.74 -13.76 -10.86
N THR A 289 -15.76 -13.35 -10.11
CA THR A 289 -15.67 -12.20 -9.22
C THR A 289 -14.67 -12.43 -8.09
N SER A 290 -14.63 -13.63 -7.51
CA SER A 290 -13.65 -13.98 -6.48
C SER A 290 -12.24 -13.89 -7.02
N ILE A 291 -11.95 -14.44 -8.22
CA ILE A 291 -10.66 -14.33 -8.87
C ILE A 291 -10.31 -12.86 -9.13
N LEU A 292 -11.24 -12.10 -9.71
CA LEU A 292 -11.02 -10.70 -10.05
C LEU A 292 -10.75 -9.86 -8.79
N THR A 293 -11.50 -10.08 -7.71
CA THR A 293 -11.26 -9.45 -6.40
C THR A 293 -9.83 -9.74 -5.91
N GLY A 294 -9.43 -11.02 -5.93
CA GLY A 294 -8.08 -11.41 -5.51
C GLY A 294 -6.97 -10.81 -6.38
N VAL A 295 -7.17 -10.78 -7.71
CA VAL A 295 -6.22 -10.13 -8.64
C VAL A 295 -6.15 -8.63 -8.40
N THR A 296 -7.27 -7.95 -8.18
CA THR A 296 -7.32 -6.50 -7.91
C THR A 296 -6.59 -6.17 -6.60
N LEU A 297 -6.80 -6.95 -5.53
CA LEU A 297 -6.05 -6.82 -4.29
C LEU A 297 -4.56 -7.10 -4.47
N PHE A 298 -4.21 -8.11 -5.27
CA PHE A 298 -2.81 -8.39 -5.59
C PHE A 298 -2.14 -7.21 -6.30
N VAL A 299 -2.82 -6.58 -7.27
CA VAL A 299 -2.31 -5.39 -7.96
C VAL A 299 -2.12 -4.23 -6.99
N ALA A 300 -3.01 -4.05 -6.02
CA ALA A 300 -2.87 -3.02 -4.98
C ALA A 300 -1.58 -3.18 -4.14
N HIS A 301 -1.04 -4.40 -4.01
CA HIS A 301 0.19 -4.69 -3.25
C HIS A 301 1.48 -4.64 -4.09
N LEU A 302 1.39 -4.24 -5.36
CA LEU A 302 2.60 -4.08 -6.18
C LEU A 302 3.35 -2.81 -5.77
N SER A 303 4.66 -2.82 -5.99
CA SER A 303 5.62 -1.83 -5.48
C SER A 303 5.39 -0.36 -5.91
N TRP A 304 4.50 -0.11 -6.86
CA TRP A 304 4.13 1.26 -7.27
C TRP A 304 2.93 1.84 -6.54
N MET A 305 2.27 1.05 -5.68
CA MET A 305 1.15 1.48 -4.82
C MET A 305 1.65 1.65 -3.40
N ASP A 306 1.34 2.78 -2.78
CA ASP A 306 1.71 3.05 -1.40
C ASP A 306 0.53 2.72 -0.47
N PRO A 307 0.64 1.71 0.41
CA PRO A 307 -0.42 1.36 1.36
C PRO A 307 -0.50 2.30 2.57
N GLN A 308 0.45 3.24 2.74
CA GLN A 308 0.48 4.14 3.88
C GLN A 308 -0.77 5.01 3.94
N ILE A 309 -1.20 5.34 5.15
CA ILE A 309 -2.28 6.30 5.39
C ILE A 309 -1.65 7.68 5.45
N THR A 310 -1.97 8.52 4.46
CA THR A 310 -1.45 9.89 4.36
C THR A 310 -2.57 10.92 4.51
N ASN A 311 -2.20 12.14 4.89
CA ASN A 311 -3.14 13.25 4.94
C ASN A 311 -3.56 13.68 3.53
N LEU A 312 -4.86 13.93 3.34
CA LEU A 312 -5.37 14.46 2.08
C LEU A 312 -4.90 15.89 1.85
N VAL A 313 -4.47 16.17 0.63
CA VAL A 313 -4.27 17.54 0.17
C VAL A 313 -5.62 18.29 0.16
N PRO A 314 -5.63 19.61 0.44
CA PRO A 314 -6.87 20.38 0.64
C PRO A 314 -7.89 20.25 -0.52
N VAL A 315 -7.42 20.19 -1.76
CA VAL A 315 -8.28 20.07 -2.96
C VAL A 315 -9.10 18.76 -2.99
N LEU A 316 -8.61 17.69 -2.34
CA LEU A 316 -9.29 16.41 -2.26
C LEU A 316 -10.28 16.29 -1.08
N LYS A 317 -10.42 17.32 -0.26
CA LYS A 317 -11.36 17.35 0.88
C LYS A 317 -12.81 17.74 0.50
N SER A 318 -13.16 17.75 -0.77
CA SER A 318 -14.51 18.07 -1.22
C SER A 318 -15.48 16.90 -1.00
N TYR A 319 -16.67 17.22 -0.49
CA TYR A 319 -17.77 16.25 -0.32
C TYR A 319 -18.20 15.64 -1.67
N TRP A 320 -18.35 16.45 -2.69
CA TRP A 320 -18.76 16.00 -4.02
C TRP A 320 -17.73 15.13 -4.71
N LEU A 321 -16.44 15.42 -4.48
CA LEU A 321 -15.35 14.58 -4.97
C LEU A 321 -15.42 13.16 -4.36
N ASN A 322 -15.65 13.06 -3.05
CA ASN A 322 -15.78 11.77 -2.38
C ASN A 322 -16.92 10.93 -2.96
N ILE A 323 -18.08 11.53 -3.21
CA ILE A 323 -19.21 10.82 -3.82
C ILE A 323 -18.89 10.45 -5.28
N HIS A 324 -18.38 11.38 -6.06
CA HIS A 324 -17.95 11.13 -7.45
C HIS A 324 -17.01 9.95 -7.55
N VAL A 325 -15.91 9.98 -6.79
CA VAL A 325 -14.90 8.92 -6.82
C VAL A 325 -15.49 7.57 -6.38
N SER A 326 -16.33 7.53 -5.34
CA SER A 326 -16.95 6.29 -4.89
C SER A 326 -17.83 5.64 -5.97
N VAL A 327 -18.63 6.43 -6.67
CA VAL A 327 -19.54 5.94 -7.71
C VAL A 327 -18.75 5.50 -8.95
N ILE A 328 -17.76 6.28 -9.37
CA ILE A 328 -17.00 5.99 -10.59
C ILE A 328 -16.07 4.77 -10.41
N THR A 329 -15.41 4.66 -9.26
CA THR A 329 -14.56 3.51 -8.96
C THR A 329 -15.36 2.22 -8.77
N ALA A 330 -16.55 2.29 -8.18
CA ALA A 330 -17.45 1.14 -8.13
C ALA A 330 -17.85 0.67 -9.54
N SER A 331 -18.09 1.61 -10.49
CA SER A 331 -18.41 1.27 -11.88
C SER A 331 -17.31 0.44 -12.55
N TYR A 332 -16.04 0.74 -12.26
CA TYR A 332 -14.91 -0.02 -12.81
C TYR A 332 -14.90 -1.47 -12.36
N GLY A 333 -15.37 -1.77 -11.14
CA GLY A 333 -15.55 -3.14 -10.66
C GLY A 333 -16.55 -3.93 -11.53
N PHE A 334 -17.71 -3.35 -11.86
CA PHE A 334 -18.72 -3.99 -12.72
C PHE A 334 -18.23 -4.11 -14.17
N LEU A 335 -17.55 -3.11 -14.72
CA LEU A 335 -17.00 -3.17 -16.08
C LEU A 335 -15.83 -4.17 -16.18
N GLY A 336 -15.01 -4.29 -15.14
CA GLY A 336 -13.98 -5.32 -15.04
C GLY A 336 -14.57 -6.73 -15.01
N LEU A 337 -15.68 -6.93 -14.30
CA LEU A 337 -16.44 -8.17 -14.33
C LEU A 337 -16.95 -8.48 -15.73
N CYS A 338 -17.47 -7.50 -16.47
CA CYS A 338 -17.91 -7.67 -17.86
C CYS A 338 -16.78 -8.17 -18.75
N SER A 339 -15.59 -7.58 -18.64
CA SER A 339 -14.41 -8.00 -19.39
C SER A 339 -14.06 -9.48 -19.13
N LEU A 340 -14.06 -9.89 -17.86
CA LEU A 340 -13.71 -11.25 -17.47
C LEU A 340 -14.79 -12.26 -17.88
N LEU A 341 -16.08 -11.93 -17.73
CA LEU A 341 -17.19 -12.74 -18.20
C LEU A 341 -17.19 -12.89 -19.72
N GLY A 342 -16.91 -11.81 -20.45
CA GLY A 342 -16.77 -11.84 -21.89
C GLY A 342 -15.64 -12.77 -22.33
N PHE A 343 -14.47 -12.65 -21.72
CA PHE A 343 -13.33 -13.53 -21.99
C PHE A 343 -13.65 -15.00 -21.68
N PHE A 344 -14.26 -15.27 -20.53
CA PHE A 344 -14.72 -16.62 -20.17
C PHE A 344 -15.72 -17.19 -21.19
N THR A 345 -16.69 -16.40 -21.63
CA THR A 345 -17.68 -16.80 -22.63
C THR A 345 -17.01 -17.14 -23.97
N LEU A 346 -15.99 -16.37 -24.40
CA LEU A 346 -15.22 -16.71 -25.62
C LEU A 346 -14.51 -18.05 -25.47
N ILE A 347 -13.90 -18.35 -24.33
CA ILE A 347 -13.31 -19.66 -24.05
C ILE A 347 -14.35 -20.77 -24.20
N LEU A 348 -15.55 -20.57 -23.65
CA LEU A 348 -16.61 -21.57 -23.78
C LEU A 348 -17.07 -21.78 -25.21
N PHE A 349 -17.12 -20.74 -26.04
CA PHE A 349 -17.41 -20.89 -27.49
C PHE A 349 -16.34 -21.70 -28.21
N ILE A 350 -15.06 -21.57 -27.86
CA ILE A 350 -13.97 -22.36 -28.41
C ILE A 350 -14.10 -23.83 -27.99
N LEU A 351 -14.49 -24.10 -26.74
CA LEU A 351 -14.62 -25.46 -26.22
C LEU A 351 -15.92 -26.17 -26.68
N ARG A 352 -16.87 -25.42 -27.24
CA ARG A 352 -18.15 -25.91 -27.75
C ARG A 352 -18.00 -26.69 -29.03
N ASN A 353 -18.50 -27.93 -29.07
CA ASN A 353 -18.58 -28.75 -30.27
C ASN A 353 -19.98 -28.72 -30.88
N LYS A 354 -20.07 -28.99 -32.22
CA LYS A 354 -21.36 -29.04 -32.93
C LYS A 354 -22.23 -30.26 -32.56
N THR A 355 -21.65 -31.28 -31.91
CA THR A 355 -22.35 -32.53 -31.56
C THR A 355 -23.22 -32.34 -30.30
N LYS A 356 -24.46 -32.80 -30.31
CA LYS A 356 -25.36 -32.78 -29.14
C LYS A 356 -24.88 -33.78 -28.08
N THR A 357 -24.14 -33.31 -27.10
CA THR A 357 -23.65 -34.10 -25.95
C THR A 357 -24.04 -33.39 -24.67
N LYS A 358 -24.19 -34.12 -23.55
CA LYS A 358 -24.45 -33.55 -22.21
C LYS A 358 -23.42 -32.49 -21.81
N ARG A 359 -22.18 -32.64 -22.30
CA ARG A 359 -21.11 -31.65 -22.12
C ARG A 359 -21.47 -30.31 -22.79
N ASN A 360 -21.91 -30.36 -24.04
CA ASN A 360 -22.27 -29.17 -24.81
C ASN A 360 -23.50 -28.46 -24.22
N GLU A 361 -24.49 -29.22 -23.71
CA GLU A 361 -25.63 -28.66 -23.01
C GLU A 361 -25.23 -27.87 -21.74
N GLU A 362 -24.24 -28.37 -20.96
CA GLU A 362 -23.69 -27.65 -19.82
C GLU A 362 -22.90 -26.40 -20.26
N ILE A 363 -22.11 -26.48 -21.35
CA ILE A 363 -21.41 -25.34 -21.93
C ILE A 363 -22.40 -24.27 -22.38
N ASP A 364 -23.43 -24.65 -23.12
CA ASP A 364 -24.46 -23.73 -23.63
C ASP A 364 -25.19 -23.02 -22.48
N ARG A 365 -25.52 -23.76 -21.41
CA ARG A 365 -26.12 -23.17 -20.23
C ARG A 365 -25.21 -22.14 -19.58
N ASN A 366 -23.94 -22.45 -19.39
CA ASN A 366 -22.97 -21.50 -18.80
C ASN A 366 -22.74 -20.28 -19.71
N ILE A 367 -22.77 -20.42 -21.05
CA ILE A 367 -22.72 -19.29 -21.98
C ILE A 367 -23.91 -18.37 -21.79
N VAL A 368 -25.13 -18.92 -21.74
CA VAL A 368 -26.36 -18.13 -21.54
C VAL A 368 -26.36 -17.42 -20.19
N GLU A 369 -25.98 -18.14 -19.12
CA GLU A 369 -25.90 -17.54 -17.77
C GLU A 369 -24.84 -16.43 -17.73
N ALA A 370 -23.62 -16.68 -18.23
CA ALA A 370 -22.54 -15.69 -18.25
C ALA A 370 -22.91 -14.46 -19.09
N THR A 371 -23.55 -14.65 -20.25
CA THR A 371 -24.01 -13.52 -21.10
C THR A 371 -25.06 -12.67 -20.39
N ARG A 372 -26.03 -13.29 -19.70
CA ARG A 372 -27.05 -12.56 -18.95
C ARG A 372 -26.42 -11.73 -17.82
N ILE A 373 -25.50 -12.32 -17.04
CA ILE A 373 -24.80 -11.58 -15.98
C ILE A 373 -23.94 -10.46 -16.55
N ASN A 374 -23.28 -10.72 -17.68
CA ASN A 374 -22.48 -9.72 -18.38
C ASN A 374 -23.33 -8.50 -18.78
N GLU A 375 -24.50 -8.74 -19.36
CA GLU A 375 -25.45 -7.68 -19.72
C GLU A 375 -25.92 -6.86 -18.48
N MET A 376 -26.31 -7.54 -17.40
CA MET A 376 -26.70 -6.86 -16.16
C MET A 376 -25.56 -6.06 -15.55
N ALA A 377 -24.35 -6.62 -15.49
CA ALA A 377 -23.16 -5.97 -14.95
C ALA A 377 -22.78 -4.75 -15.82
N MET A 378 -22.90 -4.86 -17.16
CA MET A 378 -22.66 -3.76 -18.09
C MET A 378 -23.64 -2.60 -17.87
N ILE A 379 -24.93 -2.88 -17.73
CA ILE A 379 -25.97 -1.87 -17.46
C ILE A 379 -25.66 -1.15 -16.15
N LEU A 380 -25.38 -1.89 -15.08
CA LEU A 380 -25.02 -1.31 -13.78
C LEU A 380 -23.74 -0.48 -13.87
N GLY A 381 -22.68 -1.03 -14.49
CA GLY A 381 -21.40 -0.34 -14.64
C GLY A 381 -21.54 0.97 -15.43
N LEU A 382 -22.22 0.93 -16.57
CA LEU A 382 -22.46 2.15 -17.39
C LEU A 382 -23.37 3.16 -16.68
N SER A 383 -24.38 2.71 -15.96
CA SER A 383 -25.25 3.59 -15.16
C SER A 383 -24.46 4.32 -14.08
N LEU A 384 -23.65 3.59 -13.32
CA LEU A 384 -22.78 4.17 -12.28
C LEU A 384 -21.74 5.11 -12.89
N LEU A 385 -21.13 4.72 -14.03
CA LEU A 385 -20.17 5.57 -14.74
C LEU A 385 -20.82 6.90 -15.20
N THR A 386 -22.00 6.82 -15.74
CA THR A 386 -22.76 8.01 -16.20
C THR A 386 -23.09 8.93 -15.02
N VAL A 387 -23.66 8.39 -13.95
CA VAL A 387 -23.94 9.16 -12.72
C VAL A 387 -22.65 9.74 -12.14
N GLY A 388 -21.58 8.94 -12.10
CA GLY A 388 -20.26 9.38 -11.64
C GLY A 388 -19.74 10.59 -12.44
N ASN A 389 -19.84 10.56 -13.77
CA ASN A 389 -19.41 11.68 -14.62
C ASN A 389 -20.20 12.97 -14.34
N PHE A 390 -21.52 12.89 -14.14
CA PHE A 390 -22.31 14.05 -13.74
C PHE A 390 -21.88 14.62 -12.38
N LEU A 391 -21.63 13.74 -11.41
CA LEU A 391 -21.14 14.16 -10.09
C LEU A 391 -19.76 14.82 -10.16
N GLY A 392 -18.89 14.35 -11.07
CA GLY A 392 -17.61 15.00 -11.38
C GLY A 392 -17.77 16.39 -11.94
N GLY A 393 -18.77 16.63 -12.79
CA GLY A 393 -19.13 17.96 -13.28
C GLY A 393 -19.60 18.89 -12.16
N VAL A 394 -20.40 18.38 -11.22
CA VAL A 394 -20.85 19.15 -10.03
C VAL A 394 -19.65 19.53 -9.16
N TRP A 395 -18.75 18.58 -8.88
CA TRP A 395 -17.52 18.85 -8.14
C TRP A 395 -16.63 19.88 -8.82
N ALA A 396 -16.43 19.79 -10.14
CA ALA A 396 -15.61 20.72 -10.89
C ALA A 396 -16.18 22.15 -10.85
N ASN A 397 -17.50 22.29 -10.99
CA ASN A 397 -18.17 23.57 -10.90
C ASN A 397 -18.06 24.22 -9.51
N GLU A 398 -18.14 23.42 -8.43
CA GLU A 398 -17.97 23.91 -7.06
C GLU A 398 -16.52 24.31 -6.75
N SER A 399 -15.54 23.51 -7.22
CA SER A 399 -14.13 23.67 -6.87
C SER A 399 -13.42 24.77 -7.69
N TRP A 400 -13.79 24.97 -8.94
CA TRP A 400 -13.10 25.87 -9.88
C TRP A 400 -13.99 27.01 -10.40
N GLY A 401 -15.26 27.02 -10.02
CA GLY A 401 -16.22 28.04 -10.52
C GLY A 401 -16.73 27.74 -11.93
N ARG A 402 -17.57 28.64 -12.44
CA ARG A 402 -18.11 28.52 -13.81
C ARG A 402 -17.01 28.77 -14.84
N TYR A 403 -16.87 27.84 -15.76
CA TYR A 403 -16.20 28.08 -17.03
C TYR A 403 -17.13 28.80 -17.99
#